data_bbb06f0f38b2e85461c825766db1a5ed
#
_entry.id   bbb06f0f38b2e85461c825766db1a5ed
#
_cell.length_a   1.000
_cell.length_b   1.000
_cell.length_c   1.000
_cell.angle_alpha   90.00
_cell.angle_beta   90.00
_cell.angle_gamma   90.00
#
_symmetry.space_group_name_H-M   'P 1'
#
loop_
_entity.id
_entity.type
_entity.pdbx_description
1 polymer ?
#
loop_
_entity_poly.entity_id
_entity_poly.type
_entity_poly.pdbx_seq_one_letter_code
_entity_poly.pdbx_strand_id
1 'polypeptide(L)'
;RKISSPGLQAEVRVQLLVSDWSLNASQVGGLKGLARVPNIEVRFAVIPQSRRGFIPYARVIHSKVMRVDDDVSWVGTSNWGHDYFYRSRNVEVVLKRPGIARVLDEIFLSLWNGPYAHKLDPDKEYQAPRIN
;
A
#
# COMPACT_ATOMS: atom_id res chain seq x y z
N ARG A 1 10.57 -35.14 12.40
CA ARG A 1 9.87 -34.26 13.35
C ARG A 1 10.93 -33.26 13.85
N LYS A 2 10.99 -32.05 13.27
CA LYS A 2 11.77 -30.96 13.87
C LYS A 2 10.95 -30.39 15.01
N ILE A 3 11.46 -30.51 16.22
CA ILE A 3 10.94 -29.83 17.40
C ILE A 3 11.36 -28.36 17.24
N SER A 4 10.42 -27.49 16.89
CA SER A 4 10.63 -26.03 16.91
C SER A 4 10.67 -25.57 18.37
N SER A 5 11.76 -24.94 18.76
CA SER A 5 11.91 -24.29 20.06
C SER A 5 10.80 -23.23 20.24
N PRO A 6 10.14 -23.15 21.40
CA PRO A 6 9.18 -22.09 21.68
C PRO A 6 9.96 -20.79 21.91
N GLY A 7 9.93 -19.86 20.92
CA GLY A 7 10.57 -18.56 21.12
C GLY A 7 10.81 -17.71 19.87
N LEU A 8 10.72 -18.26 18.68
CA LEU A 8 10.84 -17.51 17.43
C LEU A 8 9.55 -17.66 16.62
N GLN A 9 8.51 -16.95 17.01
CA GLN A 9 7.47 -16.57 16.06
C GLN A 9 8.14 -15.60 15.08
N ALA A 10 8.23 -16.01 13.79
CA ALA A 10 8.67 -15.11 12.76
C ALA A 10 7.69 -13.93 12.74
N GLU A 11 8.17 -12.76 13.16
CA GLU A 11 7.35 -11.55 13.18
C GLU A 11 7.13 -11.11 11.73
N VAL A 12 5.90 -11.20 11.27
CA VAL A 12 5.52 -10.70 9.94
C VAL A 12 5.58 -9.17 9.99
N ARG A 13 6.43 -8.57 9.15
CA ARG A 13 6.50 -7.13 8.95
C ARG A 13 5.68 -6.74 7.73
N VAL A 14 4.80 -5.76 7.89
CA VAL A 14 3.97 -5.23 6.82
C VAL A 14 4.30 -3.78 6.55
N GLN A 15 4.50 -3.43 5.29
CA GLN A 15 4.66 -2.07 4.80
C GLN A 15 3.53 -1.78 3.82
N LEU A 16 2.70 -0.79 4.12
CA LEU A 16 1.56 -0.41 3.30
C LEU A 16 1.74 1.02 2.81
N LEU A 17 1.83 1.20 1.49
CA LEU A 17 1.85 2.51 0.83
C LEU A 17 0.54 2.72 0.08
N VAL A 18 -0.18 3.78 0.42
CA VAL A 18 -1.42 4.17 -0.23
C VAL A 18 -1.31 5.56 -0.85
N SER A 19 -2.22 5.93 -1.75
CA SER A 19 -2.35 7.32 -2.17
C SER A 19 -2.94 8.18 -1.04
N ASP A 20 -2.64 9.46 -1.03
CA ASP A 20 -3.29 10.46 -0.18
C ASP A 20 -4.82 10.54 -0.39
N TRP A 21 -5.34 10.05 -1.51
CA TRP A 21 -6.78 9.90 -1.75
C TRP A 21 -7.46 8.95 -0.74
N SER A 22 -6.71 8.02 -0.16
CA SER A 22 -7.20 7.12 0.88
C SER A 22 -7.32 7.77 2.27
N LEU A 23 -6.94 9.05 2.41
CA LEU A 23 -7.14 9.82 3.63
C LEU A 23 -8.57 10.39 3.77
N ASN A 24 -9.50 9.94 2.93
CA ASN A 24 -10.91 10.30 3.02
C ASN A 24 -11.60 9.69 4.25
N ALA A 25 -12.75 10.25 4.62
CA ALA A 25 -13.46 9.88 5.85
C ALA A 25 -13.86 8.38 5.93
N SER A 26 -14.06 7.71 4.78
CA SER A 26 -14.45 6.31 4.75
C SER A 26 -13.28 5.32 4.95
N GLN A 27 -12.05 5.74 4.68
CA GLN A 27 -10.88 4.85 4.67
C GLN A 27 -9.85 5.18 5.76
N VAL A 28 -9.71 6.43 6.13
CA VAL A 28 -8.66 6.89 7.05
C VAL A 28 -8.70 6.22 8.42
N GLY A 29 -9.91 5.93 8.93
CA GLY A 29 -10.07 5.22 10.21
C GLY A 29 -9.47 3.81 10.19
N GLY A 30 -9.66 3.07 9.10
CA GLY A 30 -9.04 1.75 8.92
C GLY A 30 -7.52 1.83 8.81
N LEU A 31 -6.98 2.80 8.09
CA LEU A 31 -5.53 3.01 7.97
C LEU A 31 -4.90 3.38 9.33
N LYS A 32 -5.55 4.23 10.12
CA LYS A 32 -5.13 4.56 11.50
C LYS A 32 -5.16 3.32 12.39
N GLY A 33 -6.17 2.46 12.25
CA GLY A 33 -6.25 1.18 12.95
C GLY A 33 -5.07 0.27 12.62
N LEU A 34 -4.75 0.11 11.34
CA LEU A 34 -3.59 -0.67 10.90
C LEU A 34 -2.27 -0.09 11.43
N ALA A 35 -2.10 1.23 11.41
CA ALA A 35 -0.88 1.89 11.90
C ALA A 35 -0.63 1.70 13.41
N ARG A 36 -1.65 1.29 14.18
CA ARG A 36 -1.51 0.95 15.61
C ARG A 36 -1.12 -0.51 15.85
N VAL A 37 -1.19 -1.35 14.83
CA VAL A 37 -0.80 -2.76 14.96
C VAL A 37 0.73 -2.87 14.95
N PRO A 38 1.34 -3.59 15.90
CA PRO A 38 2.77 -3.84 15.89
C PRO A 38 3.24 -4.44 14.56
N ASN A 39 4.41 -4.04 14.11
CA ASN A 39 5.04 -4.49 12.84
C ASN A 39 4.30 -4.12 11.55
N ILE A 40 3.27 -3.27 11.62
CA ILE A 40 2.63 -2.67 10.45
C ILE A 40 3.01 -1.19 10.37
N GLU A 41 3.64 -0.80 9.28
CA GLU A 41 3.90 0.61 8.97
C GLU A 41 3.06 1.04 7.78
N VAL A 42 2.29 2.10 7.96
CA VAL A 42 1.46 2.70 6.91
C VAL A 42 2.07 4.03 6.49
N ARG A 43 2.23 4.22 5.20
CA ARG A 43 2.59 5.50 4.58
C ARG A 43 1.55 5.89 3.53
N PHE A 44 1.41 7.18 3.30
CA PHE A 44 0.65 7.72 2.18
C PHE A 44 1.55 8.61 1.32
N ALA A 45 1.32 8.57 0.02
CA ALA A 45 2.09 9.36 -0.93
C ALA A 45 1.28 10.56 -1.42
N VAL A 46 1.90 11.74 -1.33
CA VAL A 46 1.35 13.01 -1.80
C VAL A 46 2.10 13.42 -3.06
N ILE A 47 1.51 13.14 -4.21
CA ILE A 47 2.11 13.57 -5.49
C ILE A 47 1.89 15.08 -5.67
N PRO A 48 2.94 15.88 -5.92
CA PRO A 48 2.80 17.32 -6.07
C PRO A 48 1.88 17.71 -7.21
N GLN A 49 1.18 18.82 -7.05
CA GLN A 49 0.35 19.38 -8.11
C GLN A 49 1.20 19.77 -9.33
N SER A 50 0.66 19.57 -10.53
CA SER A 50 1.29 20.00 -11.77
C SER A 50 1.54 21.51 -11.78
N ARG A 51 2.63 21.94 -12.42
CA ARG A 51 2.91 23.36 -12.67
C ARG A 51 1.80 24.04 -13.51
N ARG A 52 0.99 23.27 -14.20
CA ARG A 52 -0.19 23.74 -14.97
C ARG A 52 -1.45 23.88 -14.11
N GLY A 53 -1.35 23.67 -12.80
CA GLY A 53 -2.45 23.74 -11.87
C GLY A 53 -3.13 22.40 -11.62
N PHE A 54 -4.36 22.47 -11.09
CA PHE A 54 -5.17 21.31 -10.76
C PHE A 54 -5.63 20.58 -12.02
N ILE A 55 -5.44 19.26 -12.04
CA ILE A 55 -5.92 18.36 -13.08
C ILE A 55 -6.80 17.31 -12.41
N PRO A 56 -8.09 17.21 -12.74
CA PRO A 56 -8.99 16.22 -12.15
C PRO A 56 -8.47 14.80 -12.33
N TYR A 57 -8.62 13.98 -11.29
CA TYR A 57 -8.22 12.56 -11.26
C TYR A 57 -6.74 12.28 -11.56
N ALA A 58 -5.89 13.29 -11.55
CA ALA A 58 -4.44 13.14 -11.64
C ALA A 58 -3.79 13.08 -10.24
N ARG A 59 -2.48 12.89 -10.18
CA ARG A 59 -1.69 12.88 -8.94
C ARG A 59 -2.05 11.72 -8.00
N VAL A 60 -2.17 10.53 -8.51
CA VAL A 60 -2.51 9.35 -7.73
C VAL A 60 -1.51 8.22 -7.98
N ILE A 61 -1.12 7.50 -6.95
CA ILE A 61 -0.54 6.18 -7.10
C ILE A 61 -1.69 5.19 -7.27
N HIS A 62 -1.86 4.68 -8.49
CA HIS A 62 -2.98 3.80 -8.84
C HIS A 62 -2.55 2.33 -9.05
N SER A 63 -1.32 1.99 -8.75
CA SER A 63 -0.82 0.61 -8.79
C SER A 63 -1.43 -0.24 -7.68
N LYS A 64 -1.75 -1.49 -7.99
CA LYS A 64 -2.19 -2.51 -7.04
C LYS A 64 -1.19 -3.65 -7.12
N VAL A 65 -0.26 -3.62 -6.21
CA VAL A 65 0.88 -4.54 -6.17
C VAL A 65 1.09 -5.00 -4.73
N MET A 66 1.38 -6.25 -4.56
CA MET A 66 1.81 -6.81 -3.27
C MET A 66 3.02 -7.72 -3.51
N ARG A 67 4.00 -7.64 -2.63
CA ARG A 67 5.10 -8.58 -2.55
C ARG A 67 5.02 -9.31 -1.21
N VAL A 68 5.24 -10.61 -1.24
CA VAL A 68 5.37 -11.45 -0.04
C VAL A 68 6.73 -12.11 -0.08
N ASP A 69 7.53 -11.85 0.92
CA ASP A 69 8.91 -12.30 1.02
C ASP A 69 9.73 -11.97 -0.26
N ASP A 70 10.57 -12.87 -0.74
CA ASP A 70 11.49 -12.59 -1.83
C ASP A 70 11.08 -13.20 -3.18
N ASP A 71 9.98 -13.94 -3.23
CA ASP A 71 9.64 -14.75 -4.41
C ASP A 71 8.20 -14.61 -4.92
N VAL A 72 7.27 -14.15 -4.09
CA VAL A 72 5.85 -14.04 -4.48
C VAL A 72 5.47 -12.59 -4.72
N SER A 73 4.84 -12.36 -5.85
CA SER A 73 4.28 -11.05 -6.22
C SER A 73 2.84 -11.21 -6.69
N TRP A 74 1.99 -10.27 -6.30
CA TRP A 74 0.64 -10.12 -6.80
C TRP A 74 0.53 -8.76 -7.50
N VAL A 75 -0.05 -8.75 -8.68
CA VAL A 75 -0.35 -7.54 -9.46
C VAL A 75 -1.75 -7.66 -9.99
N GLY A 76 -2.56 -6.65 -9.82
CA GLY A 76 -3.95 -6.70 -10.25
C GLY A 76 -4.61 -5.36 -10.49
N THR A 77 -5.89 -5.44 -10.86
CA THR A 77 -6.74 -4.28 -11.09
C THR A 77 -7.61 -3.94 -9.88
N SER A 78 -7.75 -4.85 -8.90
CA SER A 78 -8.59 -4.67 -7.73
C SER A 78 -7.99 -3.70 -6.71
N ASN A 79 -8.77 -2.73 -6.30
CA ASN A 79 -8.56 -2.14 -4.98
C ASN A 79 -9.00 -3.15 -3.91
N TRP A 80 -8.34 -3.16 -2.76
CA TRP A 80 -8.61 -4.12 -1.69
C TRP A 80 -9.91 -3.78 -0.95
N GLY A 81 -11.02 -3.86 -1.68
CA GLY A 81 -12.37 -3.59 -1.18
C GLY A 81 -13.35 -4.65 -1.63
N HIS A 82 -14.41 -4.87 -0.85
CA HIS A 82 -15.43 -5.89 -1.06
C HIS A 82 -15.99 -5.88 -2.49
N ASP A 83 -16.30 -4.71 -3.03
CA ASP A 83 -16.95 -4.61 -4.34
C ASP A 83 -16.02 -5.02 -5.49
N TYR A 84 -14.70 -4.89 -5.32
CA TYR A 84 -13.74 -5.35 -6.32
C TYR A 84 -13.66 -6.87 -6.37
N PHE A 85 -13.80 -7.57 -5.24
CA PHE A 85 -13.71 -9.03 -5.19
C PHE A 85 -15.06 -9.72 -5.46
N TYR A 86 -16.19 -9.07 -5.18
CA TYR A 86 -17.50 -9.72 -5.22
C TYR A 86 -18.49 -9.13 -6.21
N ARG A 87 -18.30 -7.90 -6.68
CA ARG A 87 -19.27 -7.16 -7.51
C ARG A 87 -18.72 -6.62 -8.83
N SER A 88 -17.43 -6.75 -9.07
CA SER A 88 -16.79 -6.30 -10.32
C SER A 88 -15.92 -7.39 -10.92
N ARG A 89 -15.60 -7.22 -12.22
CA ARG A 89 -14.69 -8.13 -12.94
C ARG A 89 -13.30 -7.54 -12.93
N ASN A 90 -12.37 -8.28 -12.35
CA ASN A 90 -10.97 -7.88 -12.22
C ASN A 90 -10.04 -8.96 -12.76
N VAL A 91 -8.83 -8.58 -13.07
CA VAL A 91 -7.77 -9.49 -13.48
C VAL A 91 -6.61 -9.37 -12.48
N GLU A 92 -6.16 -10.51 -12.02
CA GLU A 92 -5.12 -10.63 -11.01
C GLU A 92 -4.10 -11.68 -11.44
N VAL A 93 -2.83 -11.41 -11.21
CA VAL A 93 -1.74 -12.34 -11.51
C VAL A 93 -0.89 -12.53 -10.26
N VAL A 94 -0.70 -13.79 -9.89
CA VAL A 94 0.26 -14.19 -8.84
C VAL A 94 1.47 -14.80 -9.52
N LEU A 95 2.62 -14.24 -9.27
CA LEU A 95 3.89 -14.65 -9.85
C LEU A 95 4.81 -15.18 -8.75
N LYS A 96 5.32 -16.38 -8.93
CA LYS A 96 6.32 -17.00 -8.05
C LYS A 96 7.68 -16.96 -8.74
N ARG A 97 8.33 -15.80 -8.73
CA ARG A 97 9.61 -15.59 -9.40
C ARG A 97 10.45 -14.54 -8.67
N PRO A 98 11.58 -14.91 -8.06
CA PRO A 98 12.43 -13.98 -7.31
C PRO A 98 12.87 -12.75 -8.12
N GLY A 99 13.17 -12.90 -9.40
CA GLY A 99 13.57 -11.78 -10.26
C GLY A 99 12.48 -10.71 -10.41
N ILE A 100 11.22 -11.11 -10.51
CA ILE A 100 10.08 -10.17 -10.60
C ILE A 100 9.82 -9.52 -9.25
N ALA A 101 9.85 -10.33 -8.18
CA ALA A 101 9.67 -9.82 -6.82
C ALA A 101 10.70 -8.72 -6.49
N ARG A 102 11.95 -8.90 -6.91
CA ARG A 102 13.01 -7.91 -6.72
C ARG A 102 12.72 -6.59 -7.45
N VAL A 103 12.31 -6.66 -8.72
CA VAL A 103 11.96 -5.45 -9.49
C VAL A 103 10.81 -4.68 -8.85
N LEU A 104 9.78 -5.41 -8.39
CA LEU A 104 8.65 -4.77 -7.68
C LEU A 104 9.07 -4.17 -6.35
N ASP A 105 10.00 -4.81 -5.64
CA ASP A 105 10.56 -4.29 -4.40
C ASP A 105 11.36 -3.00 -4.64
N GLU A 106 12.18 -2.96 -5.67
CA GLU A 106 12.93 -1.75 -6.05
C GLU A 106 11.99 -0.57 -6.36
N ILE A 107 10.91 -0.82 -7.11
CA ILE A 107 9.88 0.19 -7.40
C ILE A 107 9.19 0.63 -6.10
N PHE A 108 8.76 -0.32 -5.26
CA PHE A 108 8.12 -0.02 -3.99
C PHE A 108 9.04 0.81 -3.08
N LEU A 109 10.29 0.39 -2.90
CA LEU A 109 11.24 1.07 -2.03
C LEU A 109 11.61 2.47 -2.54
N SER A 110 11.64 2.67 -3.86
CA SER A 110 11.85 4.00 -4.44
C SER A 110 10.73 4.98 -4.08
N LEU A 111 9.49 4.48 -4.07
CA LEU A 111 8.33 5.26 -3.64
C LEU A 111 8.28 5.42 -2.12
N TRP A 112 8.50 4.32 -1.39
CA TRP A 112 8.46 4.28 0.07
C TRP A 112 9.46 5.21 0.74
N ASN A 113 10.69 5.28 0.21
CA ASN A 113 11.76 6.13 0.70
C ASN A 113 11.82 7.48 -0.02
N GLY A 114 10.95 7.70 -0.99
CA GLY A 114 10.89 8.92 -1.78
C GLY A 114 10.36 10.13 -0.99
N PRO A 115 10.56 11.35 -1.51
CA PRO A 115 10.21 12.58 -0.81
C PRO A 115 8.70 12.81 -0.68
N TYR A 116 7.89 12.02 -1.37
CA TYR A 116 6.44 12.15 -1.38
C TYR A 116 5.73 11.18 -0.44
N ALA A 117 6.44 10.21 0.15
CA ALA A 117 5.86 9.25 1.09
C ALA A 117 5.98 9.77 2.52
N HIS A 118 4.86 9.84 3.21
CA HIS A 118 4.75 10.31 4.58
C HIS A 118 4.21 9.19 5.48
N LYS A 119 4.83 9.00 6.63
CA LYS A 119 4.33 8.05 7.61
C LYS A 119 3.00 8.54 8.17
N LEU A 120 2.02 7.64 8.22
CA LEU A 120 0.73 7.93 8.80
C LEU A 120 0.84 7.93 10.33
N ASP A 121 0.46 9.05 10.94
CA ASP A 121 0.36 9.21 12.37
C ASP A 121 -1.10 8.93 12.77
N PRO A 122 -1.40 7.88 13.55
CA PRO A 122 -2.78 7.53 13.86
C PRO A 122 -3.51 8.55 14.74
N ASP A 123 -2.78 9.48 15.36
CA ASP A 123 -3.36 10.48 16.27
C ASP A 123 -3.59 11.82 15.58
N LYS A 124 -3.10 12.02 14.36
CA LYS A 124 -3.34 13.22 13.55
C LYS A 124 -4.64 13.17 12.78
N GLU A 125 -5.25 14.33 12.57
CA GLU A 125 -6.36 14.50 11.63
C GLU A 125 -5.83 14.67 10.20
N TYR A 126 -6.54 14.10 9.25
CA TYR A 126 -6.20 14.12 7.82
C TYR A 126 -7.39 14.59 6.99
N GLN A 127 -7.09 15.29 5.92
CA GLN A 127 -8.06 15.66 4.90
C GLN A 127 -7.61 15.09 3.55
N ALA A 128 -8.55 14.46 2.85
CA ALA A 128 -8.28 14.01 1.50
C ALA A 128 -8.06 15.21 0.57
N PRO A 129 -7.17 15.10 -0.42
CA PRO A 129 -7.00 16.15 -1.40
C PRO A 129 -8.24 16.27 -2.30
N ARG A 130 -8.36 17.41 -2.98
CA ARG A 130 -9.33 17.56 -4.06
C ARG A 130 -9.02 16.57 -5.18
N ILE A 131 -10.02 15.83 -5.65
CA ILE A 131 -9.89 14.80 -6.71
C ILE A 131 -10.54 15.26 -8.02
N ASN A 132 -11.64 16.01 -7.97
CA ASN A 132 -12.44 16.51 -9.08
C ASN A 132 -12.80 17.99 -8.92
#